data_1af9481e4644073495f46c557870d242
#
_entry.id   1af9481e4644073495f46c557870d242
#
_cell.length_a   1.000
_cell.length_b   1.000
_cell.length_c   1.000
_cell.angle_alpha   90.00
_cell.angle_beta   90.00
_cell.angle_gamma   90.00
#
_symmetry.space_group_name_H-M   'P 1'
#
loop_
_entity.id
_entity.type
_entity.pdbx_description
1 polymer ?
#
loop_
_entity_poly.entity_id
_entity_poly.type
_entity_poly.pdbx_seq_one_letter_code
_entity_poly.pdbx_strand_id
1 'polypeptide(L)'
;MSPLNCIFPPRLRRIGHLLSCFILLPGLMSCGVANLINSPTATPTATITPTATATLTPTPTLTPTITPLPILCGGPPVMFILLVGSDGRAKSYSVGLADSIRLVRVDFVEPSIHLLSFPRDLYVEIPGIESHGGITHGKLNQAYLYGNPGYGYNEDGGLGSGLLARTLEHNFGAQVDHYVAINLQSFVRIVDALGGIDINLPFVVDGRVKGSKDSNLYFSAGKQHLKGYRTMLLARMRPFGDFQRAQVQNLILQALAKKMLKRSVLHKLPELIDASKDSIQTDIGVVEGGQLLCLASKLNAKNIEFVSFPETIFKNGRVQDSVLGNTSIVEVDFNILRIYTQKFNQGTQFEPEEGLMDGNQR
;
A
#
# COMPACT_ATOMS: atom_id res chain seq x y z
N MET A 1 -56.18 8.87 -7.83
CA MET A 1 -56.62 8.92 -6.40
C MET A 1 -55.40 9.17 -5.60
N SER A 2 -55.30 10.38 -5.29
CA SER A 2 -54.88 11.20 -4.16
C SER A 2 -53.56 10.92 -3.48
N PRO A 3 -52.81 12.01 -3.21
CA PRO A 3 -51.47 12.01 -2.62
C PRO A 3 -51.50 12.34 -1.14
N LEU A 4 -50.45 12.07 -0.43
CA LEU A 4 -50.18 12.60 0.92
C LEU A 4 -48.68 12.88 1.00
N ASN A 5 -48.34 14.08 0.86
CA ASN A 5 -48.07 15.18 1.83
C ASN A 5 -46.77 15.02 2.62
N CYS A 6 -45.89 15.94 2.25
CA CYS A 6 -44.73 16.42 2.99
C CYS A 6 -45.12 16.94 4.39
N ILE A 7 -44.25 16.69 5.38
CA ILE A 7 -44.13 17.58 6.56
C ILE A 7 -42.65 17.73 6.91
N PHE A 8 -42.11 18.93 6.63
CA PHE A 8 -40.95 19.51 7.30
C PHE A 8 -41.41 20.25 8.52
N PRO A 9 -40.63 20.36 9.59
CA PRO A 9 -40.61 21.57 10.39
C PRO A 9 -39.20 22.18 10.55
N PRO A 10 -39.15 23.41 11.14
CA PRO A 10 -38.24 24.44 10.62
C PRO A 10 -37.08 24.78 11.56
N ARG A 11 -36.19 25.60 11.01
CA ARG A 11 -35.07 26.33 11.62
C ARG A 11 -35.45 27.03 12.94
N LEU A 12 -34.50 27.02 13.88
CA LEU A 12 -34.36 28.10 14.85
C LEU A 12 -32.90 28.54 15.00
N ARG A 13 -32.72 29.83 14.70
CA ARG A 13 -31.55 30.69 14.98
C ARG A 13 -31.51 31.06 16.45
N ARG A 14 -30.32 31.30 16.99
CA ARG A 14 -29.91 32.40 17.90
C ARG A 14 -28.48 32.14 18.34
N ILE A 15 -27.47 33.00 18.01
CA ILE A 15 -27.11 34.37 18.42
C ILE A 15 -26.90 34.47 19.94
N GLY A 16 -25.71 34.85 20.33
CA GLY A 16 -25.43 35.51 21.59
C GLY A 16 -24.03 35.30 22.13
N HIS A 17 -23.13 36.20 21.83
CA HIS A 17 -22.37 37.13 22.68
C HIS A 17 -21.40 36.54 23.73
N LEU A 18 -20.09 36.82 23.53
CA LEU A 18 -19.29 37.90 24.18
C LEU A 18 -19.13 37.81 25.70
N LEU A 19 -17.89 37.68 26.17
CA LEU A 19 -17.16 38.57 27.10
C LEU A 19 -15.87 37.83 27.53
N SER A 20 -14.73 38.26 27.15
CA SER A 20 -13.76 39.19 27.72
C SER A 20 -13.63 39.15 29.23
N CYS A 21 -12.48 38.67 29.73
CA CYS A 21 -11.93 39.16 30.99
C CYS A 21 -10.39 39.06 30.97
N PHE A 22 -9.80 40.20 30.85
CA PHE A 22 -8.44 40.61 31.24
C PHE A 22 -8.32 40.56 32.76
N ILE A 23 -7.24 40.05 33.33
CA ILE A 23 -6.73 40.50 34.61
C ILE A 23 -5.21 40.49 34.58
N LEU A 24 -4.68 41.67 34.87
CA LEU A 24 -3.30 42.11 35.01
C LEU A 24 -2.73 41.73 36.40
N LEU A 25 -1.42 41.49 36.41
CA LEU A 25 -0.33 41.78 37.39
C LEU A 25 -0.67 42.45 38.71
N PRO A 26 0.20 42.46 39.76
CA PRO A 26 1.63 42.70 39.80
C PRO A 26 2.43 41.81 40.79
N GLY A 27 3.70 41.57 40.64
CA GLY A 27 4.89 42.25 41.06
C GLY A 27 5.14 42.32 42.59
N LEU A 28 6.26 41.76 43.01
CA LEU A 28 6.92 42.20 44.25
C LEU A 28 8.42 41.94 44.18
N MET A 29 9.16 43.02 44.22
CA MET A 29 10.58 43.14 44.52
C MET A 29 10.86 42.63 45.98
N SER A 30 12.02 41.99 46.17
CA SER A 30 12.63 41.93 47.45
C SER A 30 14.16 42.15 47.32
N CYS A 31 14.61 43.26 47.88
CA CYS A 31 16.00 43.58 48.16
C CYS A 31 16.49 42.75 49.37
N GLY A 32 17.73 42.31 49.28
CA GLY A 32 18.43 41.66 50.42
C GLY A 32 19.94 41.82 50.35
N VAL A 33 20.40 42.93 50.96
CA VAL A 33 21.54 43.14 51.85
C VAL A 33 22.92 42.54 51.47
N ALA A 34 23.84 43.48 51.21
CA ALA A 34 25.28 43.29 51.14
C ALA A 34 25.88 42.93 52.50
N ASN A 35 26.74 41.93 52.58
CA ASN A 35 27.70 41.75 53.66
C ASN A 35 29.13 41.90 53.13
N LEU A 36 29.72 42.97 53.52
CA LEU A 36 31.18 43.24 53.45
C LEU A 36 31.88 42.36 54.43
N ILE A 37 32.79 41.48 53.98
CA ILE A 37 33.82 40.83 54.82
C ILE A 37 35.15 40.94 54.10
N ASN A 38 36.10 41.45 54.86
CA ASN A 38 37.47 41.77 54.54
C ASN A 38 38.24 40.68 53.80
N SER A 39 38.92 41.06 52.72
CA SER A 39 39.93 40.25 52.07
C SER A 39 41.33 40.40 52.74
N PRO A 40 42.06 39.32 52.99
CA PRO A 40 43.45 39.38 53.25
C PRO A 40 44.26 39.58 51.97
N THR A 41 45.22 40.49 52.01
CA THR A 41 46.17 40.78 50.93
C THR A 41 47.03 39.56 50.62
N ALA A 42 46.88 39.03 49.40
CA ALA A 42 47.72 37.92 48.92
C ALA A 42 48.99 38.47 48.28
N THR A 43 50.15 37.98 48.74
CA THR A 43 51.47 38.21 48.19
C THR A 43 51.56 37.60 46.78
N PRO A 44 52.14 38.29 45.78
CA PRO A 44 52.20 37.70 44.40
C PRO A 44 53.27 36.60 44.39
N THR A 45 52.84 35.39 44.22
CA THR A 45 53.69 34.23 43.89
C THR A 45 53.93 34.26 42.36
N ALA A 46 55.24 34.18 41.99
CA ALA A 46 55.61 34.14 40.56
C ALA A 46 54.98 32.95 39.84
N THR A 47 54.04 33.23 38.97
CA THR A 47 53.36 32.22 38.11
C THR A 47 54.35 31.89 36.97
N ILE A 48 54.74 30.62 36.89
CA ILE A 48 55.45 30.08 35.71
C ILE A 48 54.43 30.03 34.55
N THR A 49 54.64 30.87 33.54
CA THR A 49 53.81 30.85 32.33
C THR A 49 54.10 29.56 31.59
N PRO A 50 53.07 28.69 31.39
CA PRO A 50 53.29 27.51 30.58
C PRO A 50 53.50 27.93 29.11
N THR A 51 54.62 27.50 28.54
CA THR A 51 54.86 27.62 27.09
C THR A 51 53.78 26.86 26.31
N ALA A 52 53.04 27.57 25.48
CA ALA A 52 52.01 26.97 24.65
C ALA A 52 52.63 25.95 23.68
N THR A 53 52.44 24.67 23.95
CA THR A 53 52.78 23.60 23.01
C THR A 53 51.79 23.71 21.84
N ALA A 54 52.30 23.94 20.63
CA ALA A 54 51.48 23.97 19.42
C ALA A 54 50.78 22.62 19.25
N THR A 55 49.49 22.60 19.58
CA THR A 55 48.62 21.45 19.29
C THR A 55 48.40 21.42 17.77
N LEU A 56 48.88 20.34 17.12
CA LEU A 56 48.59 20.11 15.69
C LEU A 56 47.09 20.07 15.52
N THR A 57 46.52 21.08 14.89
CA THR A 57 45.11 21.10 14.50
C THR A 57 44.90 19.96 13.50
N PRO A 58 43.98 18.98 13.76
CA PRO A 58 43.72 17.91 12.79
C PRO A 58 43.24 18.54 11.51
N THR A 59 43.94 18.27 10.41
CA THR A 59 43.48 18.63 9.06
C THR A 59 42.09 18.01 8.84
N PRO A 60 41.05 18.78 8.45
CA PRO A 60 39.74 18.22 8.19
C PRO A 60 39.88 17.20 7.07
N THR A 61 39.65 15.93 7.38
CA THR A 61 39.52 14.87 6.38
C THR A 61 38.26 15.17 5.60
N LEU A 62 38.39 15.42 4.29
CA LEU A 62 37.25 15.61 3.41
C LEU A 62 36.39 14.34 3.47
N THR A 63 35.26 14.41 4.14
CA THR A 63 34.26 13.37 4.10
C THR A 63 33.78 13.27 2.65
N PRO A 64 33.83 12.09 1.99
CA PRO A 64 33.36 11.96 0.61
C PRO A 64 31.88 12.37 0.56
N THR A 65 31.58 13.44 -0.14
CA THR A 65 30.19 13.84 -0.43
C THR A 65 29.61 12.75 -1.35
N ILE A 66 28.65 12.00 -0.84
CA ILE A 66 27.91 11.00 -1.64
C ILE A 66 27.13 11.81 -2.69
N THR A 67 27.57 11.76 -3.95
CA THR A 67 26.81 12.32 -5.05
C THR A 67 25.52 11.51 -5.21
N PRO A 68 24.32 12.09 -5.09
CA PRO A 68 23.08 11.35 -5.26
C PRO A 68 23.02 10.77 -6.67
N LEU A 69 22.57 9.51 -6.78
CA LEU A 69 22.35 8.87 -8.07
C LEU A 69 21.30 9.64 -8.88
N PRO A 70 21.44 9.75 -10.20
CA PRO A 70 20.48 10.47 -11.03
C PRO A 70 19.14 9.72 -11.08
N ILE A 71 18.06 10.47 -10.95
CA ILE A 71 16.70 9.95 -11.13
C ILE A 71 16.48 9.65 -12.63
N LEU A 72 16.07 8.43 -12.93
CA LEU A 72 15.84 8.01 -14.31
C LEU A 72 14.46 8.43 -14.83
N CYS A 73 14.36 8.56 -16.15
CA CYS A 73 13.08 8.73 -16.86
C CYS A 73 12.26 9.98 -16.44
N GLY A 74 12.84 10.90 -15.65
CA GLY A 74 12.15 12.09 -15.15
C GLY A 74 11.03 11.81 -14.16
N GLY A 75 11.00 10.61 -13.57
CA GLY A 75 10.03 10.24 -12.54
C GLY A 75 10.38 10.81 -11.16
N PRO A 76 9.56 10.54 -10.13
CA PRO A 76 9.94 10.76 -8.73
C PRO A 76 11.03 9.75 -8.32
N PRO A 77 11.75 9.96 -7.20
CA PRO A 77 12.68 8.94 -6.71
C PRO A 77 12.02 7.57 -6.52
N VAL A 78 10.83 7.56 -5.94
CA VAL A 78 9.99 6.37 -5.73
C VAL A 78 8.54 6.74 -6.07
N MET A 79 7.79 5.81 -6.66
CA MET A 79 6.36 5.90 -6.94
C MET A 79 5.65 4.68 -6.36
N PHE A 80 4.56 4.90 -5.62
CA PHE A 80 3.73 3.84 -5.05
C PHE A 80 2.42 3.70 -5.83
N ILE A 81 2.14 2.49 -6.30
CA ILE A 81 0.93 2.19 -7.08
C ILE A 81 0.13 1.10 -6.39
N LEU A 82 -1.14 1.38 -6.08
CA LEU A 82 -2.08 0.38 -5.62
C LEU A 82 -2.61 -0.41 -6.82
N LEU A 83 -2.21 -1.69 -6.92
CA LEU A 83 -2.71 -2.59 -7.95
C LEU A 83 -3.86 -3.44 -7.39
N VAL A 84 -5.05 -3.30 -7.97
CA VAL A 84 -6.27 -3.99 -7.56
C VAL A 84 -6.74 -4.94 -8.64
N GLY A 85 -6.92 -6.21 -8.26
CA GLY A 85 -7.63 -7.20 -9.07
C GLY A 85 -9.05 -7.38 -8.52
N SER A 86 -10.06 -6.90 -9.27
CA SER A 86 -11.46 -6.98 -8.85
C SER A 86 -12.18 -8.18 -9.47
N ASP A 87 -13.08 -8.80 -8.70
CA ASP A 87 -13.98 -9.85 -9.18
C ASP A 87 -15.20 -9.29 -9.95
N GLY A 88 -15.28 -7.97 -10.10
CA GLY A 88 -16.30 -7.29 -10.88
C GLY A 88 -16.42 -7.87 -12.29
N ARG A 89 -17.67 -8.12 -12.72
CA ARG A 89 -17.96 -8.73 -14.03
C ARG A 89 -18.46 -7.73 -15.06
N ALA A 90 -18.88 -6.56 -14.62
CA ALA A 90 -19.37 -5.50 -15.49
C ALA A 90 -18.23 -4.60 -16.00
N LYS A 91 -18.40 -4.02 -17.18
CA LYS A 91 -17.44 -3.03 -17.72
C LYS A 91 -17.36 -1.75 -16.87
N SER A 92 -18.41 -1.47 -16.12
CA SER A 92 -18.59 -0.19 -15.39
C SER A 92 -17.88 -0.10 -14.06
N TYR A 93 -17.24 -1.17 -13.56
CA TYR A 93 -16.67 -1.20 -12.20
C TYR A 93 -17.63 -0.74 -11.09
N SER A 94 -18.94 -0.82 -11.34
CA SER A 94 -19.96 -0.33 -10.40
C SER A 94 -20.01 -1.13 -9.12
N VAL A 95 -19.72 -2.41 -9.18
CA VAL A 95 -19.65 -3.34 -8.05
C VAL A 95 -18.51 -4.34 -8.25
N GLY A 96 -17.97 -4.85 -7.16
CA GLY A 96 -16.93 -5.87 -7.16
C GLY A 96 -16.06 -5.74 -5.91
N LEU A 97 -15.55 -6.86 -5.42
CA LEU A 97 -14.59 -6.92 -4.32
C LEU A 97 -13.15 -6.88 -4.86
N ALA A 98 -12.23 -6.36 -4.07
CA ALA A 98 -10.80 -6.45 -4.39
C ALA A 98 -10.27 -7.84 -4.00
N ASP A 99 -10.23 -8.76 -4.95
CA ASP A 99 -9.75 -10.14 -4.72
C ASP A 99 -8.22 -10.25 -4.70
N SER A 100 -7.52 -9.26 -5.27
CA SER A 100 -6.07 -9.12 -5.22
C SER A 100 -5.75 -7.67 -4.87
N ILE A 101 -5.01 -7.46 -3.78
CA ILE A 101 -4.62 -6.14 -3.27
C ILE A 101 -3.11 -6.12 -3.16
N ARG A 102 -2.45 -5.27 -3.94
CA ARG A 102 -0.99 -5.18 -3.96
C ARG A 102 -0.53 -3.75 -3.95
N LEU A 103 0.43 -3.46 -3.09
CA LEU A 103 1.18 -2.22 -3.13
C LEU A 103 2.44 -2.44 -3.97
N VAL A 104 2.63 -1.62 -4.97
CA VAL A 104 3.78 -1.67 -5.88
C VAL A 104 4.66 -0.47 -5.61
N ARG A 105 5.91 -0.71 -5.25
CA ARG A 105 6.95 0.31 -5.12
C ARG A 105 7.81 0.28 -6.36
N VAL A 106 7.85 1.39 -7.08
CA VAL A 106 8.65 1.59 -8.29
C VAL A 106 9.78 2.54 -7.95
N ASP A 107 11.02 2.09 -8.09
CA ASP A 107 12.21 2.88 -7.81
C ASP A 107 12.84 3.39 -9.13
N PHE A 108 12.99 4.72 -9.25
CA PHE A 108 13.58 5.37 -10.43
C PHE A 108 15.05 5.75 -10.23
N VAL A 109 15.58 5.57 -9.03
CA VAL A 109 17.00 5.78 -8.70
C VAL A 109 17.77 4.49 -8.92
N GLU A 110 17.32 3.42 -8.27
CA GLU A 110 17.82 2.05 -8.47
C GLU A 110 16.73 1.24 -9.16
N PRO A 111 16.73 1.15 -10.51
CA PRO A 111 15.61 0.61 -11.28
C PRO A 111 15.13 -0.74 -10.75
N SER A 112 14.03 -0.73 -10.02
CA SER A 112 13.42 -1.92 -9.44
C SER A 112 11.92 -1.76 -9.22
N ILE A 113 11.22 -2.88 -9.15
CA ILE A 113 9.78 -2.94 -8.82
C ILE A 113 9.58 -3.99 -7.74
N HIS A 114 9.02 -3.60 -6.64
CA HIS A 114 8.67 -4.50 -5.54
C HIS A 114 7.15 -4.51 -5.37
N LEU A 115 6.57 -5.71 -5.19
CA LEU A 115 5.13 -5.88 -5.01
C LEU A 115 4.84 -6.53 -3.66
N LEU A 116 4.13 -5.83 -2.76
CA LEU A 116 3.69 -6.34 -1.47
C LEU A 116 2.21 -6.72 -1.54
N SER A 117 1.86 -7.95 -1.17
CA SER A 117 0.49 -8.47 -1.21
C SER A 117 -0.19 -8.36 0.16
N PHE A 118 -1.37 -7.72 0.22
CA PHE A 118 -2.21 -7.69 1.41
C PHE A 118 -3.30 -8.77 1.35
N PRO A 119 -3.53 -9.54 2.44
CA PRO A 119 -4.64 -10.46 2.52
C PRO A 119 -5.98 -9.71 2.45
N ARG A 120 -6.84 -10.11 1.51
CA ARG A 120 -8.13 -9.43 1.24
C ARG A 120 -9.15 -9.54 2.37
N ASP A 121 -9.05 -10.59 3.19
CA ASP A 121 -9.98 -10.92 4.28
C ASP A 121 -9.51 -10.37 5.64
N LEU A 122 -8.48 -9.48 5.69
CA LEU A 122 -8.13 -8.71 6.89
C LEU A 122 -9.34 -7.89 7.34
N TYR A 123 -9.67 -7.96 8.63
CA TYR A 123 -10.76 -7.16 9.20
C TYR A 123 -10.20 -5.84 9.71
N VAL A 124 -10.58 -4.74 9.08
CA VAL A 124 -9.93 -3.43 9.22
C VAL A 124 -10.96 -2.33 9.47
N GLU A 125 -10.54 -1.23 10.04
CA GLU A 125 -11.31 0.01 10.03
C GLU A 125 -11.33 0.59 8.62
N ILE A 126 -12.53 1.00 8.14
CA ILE A 126 -12.72 1.65 6.85
C ILE A 126 -13.11 3.10 7.11
N PRO A 127 -12.18 4.05 7.04
CA PRO A 127 -12.41 5.42 7.47
C PRO A 127 -13.31 6.22 6.52
N GLY A 128 -14.15 7.08 7.08
CA GLY A 128 -14.93 8.09 6.35
C GLY A 128 -16.20 7.56 5.71
N ILE A 129 -16.72 6.41 6.15
CA ILE A 129 -17.99 5.85 5.64
C ILE A 129 -19.04 5.62 6.74
N GLU A 130 -18.82 6.16 7.93
CA GLU A 130 -19.69 5.96 9.11
C GLU A 130 -21.10 6.50 8.90
N SER A 131 -21.26 7.53 8.05
CA SER A 131 -22.57 8.09 7.66
C SER A 131 -23.45 7.10 6.90
N HIS A 132 -22.86 6.03 6.35
CA HIS A 132 -23.53 5.00 5.56
C HIS A 132 -23.89 3.79 6.43
N GLY A 133 -24.94 3.93 7.24
CA GLY A 133 -25.45 2.85 8.07
C GLY A 133 -24.58 2.51 9.29
N GLY A 134 -23.70 3.41 9.72
CA GLY A 134 -22.81 3.21 10.87
C GLY A 134 -21.67 2.21 10.60
N ILE A 135 -21.34 1.97 9.33
CA ILE A 135 -20.25 1.05 8.95
C ILE A 135 -18.92 1.70 9.29
N THR A 136 -18.15 1.09 10.18
CA THR A 136 -16.81 1.54 10.58
C THR A 136 -15.73 0.51 10.23
N HIS A 137 -16.10 -0.76 10.14
CA HIS A 137 -15.19 -1.87 9.90
C HIS A 137 -15.73 -2.79 8.81
N GLY A 138 -14.83 -3.56 8.23
CA GLY A 138 -15.16 -4.58 7.24
C GLY A 138 -13.91 -5.34 6.81
N LYS A 139 -14.07 -6.30 5.92
CA LYS A 139 -12.91 -6.91 5.28
C LYS A 139 -12.24 -5.90 4.35
N LEU A 140 -10.92 -5.97 4.24
CA LEU A 140 -10.14 -5.05 3.42
C LEU A 140 -10.66 -4.95 1.98
N ASN A 141 -11.10 -6.06 1.39
CA ASN A 141 -11.67 -6.08 0.04
C ASN A 141 -13.02 -5.34 -0.09
N GLN A 142 -13.76 -5.16 1.01
CA GLN A 142 -15.02 -4.41 1.03
C GLN A 142 -14.79 -2.89 0.93
N ALA A 143 -13.63 -2.38 1.37
CA ALA A 143 -13.30 -0.97 1.19
C ALA A 143 -13.37 -0.58 -0.30
N TYR A 144 -12.84 -1.44 -1.20
CA TYR A 144 -12.97 -1.23 -2.64
C TYR A 144 -14.42 -1.25 -3.10
N LEU A 145 -15.22 -2.19 -2.62
CA LEU A 145 -16.65 -2.31 -2.98
C LEU A 145 -17.44 -1.06 -2.57
N TYR A 146 -17.25 -0.60 -1.35
CA TYR A 146 -18.00 0.54 -0.79
C TYR A 146 -17.67 1.86 -1.52
N GLY A 147 -16.45 2.04 -1.98
CA GLY A 147 -16.05 3.23 -2.74
C GLY A 147 -16.47 3.20 -4.21
N ASN A 148 -16.90 2.06 -4.77
CA ASN A 148 -17.33 1.96 -6.16
C ASN A 148 -18.73 2.59 -6.38
N PRO A 149 -19.07 3.01 -7.62
CA PRO A 149 -20.30 3.75 -7.92
C PRO A 149 -21.61 3.03 -7.50
N GLY A 150 -21.61 1.71 -7.36
CA GLY A 150 -22.78 0.95 -6.89
C GLY A 150 -23.14 1.21 -5.43
N TYR A 151 -22.17 1.58 -4.61
CA TYR A 151 -22.34 2.03 -3.23
C TYR A 151 -22.11 3.54 -3.10
N GLY A 152 -21.01 4.04 -3.67
CA GLY A 152 -20.72 5.48 -3.71
C GLY A 152 -20.37 6.09 -2.35
N TYR A 153 -19.83 5.30 -1.42
CA TYR A 153 -19.52 5.78 -0.06
C TYR A 153 -18.22 6.61 0.02
N ASN A 154 -17.44 6.68 -1.06
CA ASN A 154 -16.24 7.48 -1.12
C ASN A 154 -16.51 8.84 -1.75
N GLU A 155 -16.65 9.88 -0.91
CA GLU A 155 -16.89 11.26 -1.36
C GLU A 155 -15.61 11.98 -1.79
N ASP A 156 -14.43 11.51 -1.35
CA ASP A 156 -13.13 12.17 -1.58
C ASP A 156 -12.50 11.86 -2.95
N GLY A 157 -13.18 11.12 -3.82
CA GLY A 157 -12.69 10.76 -5.14
C GLY A 157 -11.87 9.46 -5.17
N GLY A 158 -11.37 9.09 -6.37
CA GLY A 158 -10.62 7.84 -6.57
C GLY A 158 -11.46 6.57 -6.50
N LEU A 159 -12.77 6.69 -6.33
CA LEU A 159 -13.73 5.57 -6.32
C LEU A 159 -13.32 4.48 -5.30
N GLY A 160 -13.53 3.20 -5.65
CA GLY A 160 -13.16 2.07 -4.81
C GLY A 160 -11.67 1.98 -4.51
N SER A 161 -10.83 2.31 -5.48
CA SER A 161 -9.38 2.34 -5.29
C SER A 161 -8.94 3.42 -4.31
N GLY A 162 -9.58 4.61 -4.33
CA GLY A 162 -9.29 5.69 -3.40
C GLY A 162 -9.67 5.32 -1.96
N LEU A 163 -10.85 4.74 -1.74
CA LEU A 163 -11.25 4.30 -0.41
C LEU A 163 -10.34 3.17 0.11
N LEU A 164 -9.97 2.22 -0.75
CA LEU A 164 -9.05 1.14 -0.38
C LEU A 164 -7.65 1.70 -0.04
N ALA A 165 -7.13 2.66 -0.81
CA ALA A 165 -5.85 3.31 -0.55
C ALA A 165 -5.86 4.00 0.83
N ARG A 166 -6.88 4.80 1.12
CA ARG A 166 -7.08 5.46 2.41
C ARG A 166 -7.20 4.45 3.57
N THR A 167 -7.88 3.32 3.32
CA THR A 167 -7.99 2.23 4.30
C THR A 167 -6.63 1.58 4.60
N LEU A 168 -5.80 1.36 3.57
CA LEU A 168 -4.45 0.82 3.73
C LEU A 168 -3.51 1.80 4.45
N GLU A 169 -3.60 3.08 4.13
CA GLU A 169 -2.84 4.14 4.79
C GLU A 169 -3.23 4.24 6.28
N HIS A 170 -4.53 4.32 6.58
CA HIS A 170 -5.05 4.43 7.94
C HIS A 170 -4.62 3.27 8.84
N ASN A 171 -4.79 2.04 8.37
CA ASN A 171 -4.51 0.85 9.17
C ASN A 171 -3.03 0.48 9.21
N PHE A 172 -2.30 0.66 8.13
CA PHE A 172 -0.96 0.08 7.95
C PHE A 172 0.12 1.09 7.57
N GLY A 173 -0.22 2.35 7.31
CA GLY A 173 0.74 3.38 6.87
C GLY A 173 1.27 3.14 5.46
N ALA A 174 0.49 2.49 4.59
CA ALA A 174 0.85 2.27 3.21
C ALA A 174 0.81 3.60 2.44
N GLN A 175 1.88 3.90 1.70
CA GLN A 175 1.92 5.06 0.80
C GLN A 175 1.32 4.66 -0.55
N VAL A 176 0.41 5.46 -1.09
CA VAL A 176 -0.22 5.25 -2.40
C VAL A 176 -0.27 6.57 -3.15
N ASP A 177 0.49 6.68 -4.24
CA ASP A 177 0.48 7.86 -5.12
C ASP A 177 -0.54 7.70 -6.22
N HIS A 178 -0.64 6.48 -6.78
CA HIS A 178 -1.52 6.15 -7.90
C HIS A 178 -2.20 4.80 -7.70
N TYR A 179 -3.22 4.53 -8.50
CA TYR A 179 -3.87 3.23 -8.52
C TYR A 179 -4.09 2.69 -9.94
N VAL A 180 -4.15 1.36 -10.03
CA VAL A 180 -4.58 0.61 -11.22
C VAL A 180 -5.53 -0.50 -10.77
N ALA A 181 -6.78 -0.44 -11.17
CA ALA A 181 -7.75 -1.50 -10.92
C ALA A 181 -8.15 -2.20 -12.21
N ILE A 182 -8.11 -3.53 -12.19
CA ILE A 182 -8.38 -4.41 -13.32
C ILE A 182 -9.45 -5.42 -12.91
N ASN A 183 -10.52 -5.56 -13.69
CA ASN A 183 -11.51 -6.60 -13.48
C ASN A 183 -11.17 -7.89 -14.24
N LEU A 184 -11.94 -8.95 -13.99
CA LEU A 184 -11.70 -10.26 -14.61
C LEU A 184 -11.71 -10.23 -16.14
N GLN A 185 -12.62 -9.46 -16.77
CA GLN A 185 -12.72 -9.39 -18.23
C GLN A 185 -11.53 -8.65 -18.83
N SER A 186 -11.12 -7.56 -18.19
CA SER A 186 -9.95 -6.78 -18.60
C SER A 186 -8.67 -7.61 -18.47
N PHE A 187 -8.54 -8.34 -17.37
CA PHE A 187 -7.43 -9.27 -17.18
C PHE A 187 -7.33 -10.30 -18.31
N VAL A 188 -8.44 -10.95 -18.69
CA VAL A 188 -8.48 -11.90 -19.79
C VAL A 188 -8.03 -11.24 -21.10
N ARG A 189 -8.57 -10.05 -21.42
CA ARG A 189 -8.20 -9.31 -22.64
C ARG A 189 -6.73 -8.93 -22.68
N ILE A 190 -6.18 -8.45 -21.58
CA ILE A 190 -4.75 -8.09 -21.50
C ILE A 190 -3.87 -9.31 -21.75
N VAL A 191 -4.15 -10.44 -21.10
CA VAL A 191 -3.39 -11.67 -21.30
C VAL A 191 -3.47 -12.17 -22.74
N ASP A 192 -4.67 -12.12 -23.35
CA ASP A 192 -4.87 -12.54 -24.75
C ASP A 192 -4.17 -11.59 -25.74
N ALA A 193 -4.20 -10.28 -25.52
CA ALA A 193 -3.51 -9.28 -26.32
C ALA A 193 -1.98 -9.45 -26.28
N LEU A 194 -1.44 -9.92 -25.15
CA LEU A 194 -0.03 -10.32 -25.00
C LEU A 194 0.29 -11.65 -25.69
N GLY A 195 -0.72 -12.35 -26.23
CA GLY A 195 -0.59 -13.67 -26.85
C GLY A 195 -0.50 -14.81 -25.83
N GLY A 196 -0.98 -14.60 -24.60
CA GLY A 196 -0.88 -15.55 -23.49
C GLY A 196 0.40 -15.41 -22.68
N ILE A 197 0.49 -16.18 -21.59
CA ILE A 197 1.66 -16.24 -20.72
C ILE A 197 2.27 -17.65 -20.66
N ASP A 198 3.58 -17.70 -20.48
CA ASP A 198 4.32 -18.95 -20.23
C ASP A 198 4.58 -19.05 -18.72
N ILE A 199 3.95 -19.99 -18.03
CA ILE A 199 4.04 -20.20 -16.59
C ILE A 199 4.66 -21.57 -16.30
N ASN A 200 5.42 -21.66 -15.20
CA ASN A 200 5.92 -22.94 -14.69
C ASN A 200 5.33 -23.17 -13.31
N LEU A 201 4.36 -24.09 -13.19
CA LEU A 201 3.70 -24.43 -11.93
C LEU A 201 4.54 -25.45 -11.16
N PRO A 202 4.89 -25.20 -9.89
CA PRO A 202 5.67 -26.15 -9.08
C PRO A 202 4.84 -27.37 -8.62
N PHE A 203 3.52 -27.28 -8.69
CA PHE A 203 2.59 -28.33 -8.26
C PHE A 203 1.35 -28.36 -9.16
N VAL A 204 0.58 -29.43 -9.05
CA VAL A 204 -0.73 -29.57 -9.72
C VAL A 204 -1.74 -28.67 -9.03
N VAL A 205 -2.53 -27.93 -9.81
CA VAL A 205 -3.67 -27.15 -9.33
C VAL A 205 -4.95 -27.76 -9.90
N ASP A 206 -5.72 -28.41 -9.05
CA ASP A 206 -6.99 -29.05 -9.43
C ASP A 206 -8.17 -28.36 -8.75
N GLY A 207 -8.93 -27.59 -9.48
CA GLY A 207 -10.15 -26.91 -9.04
C GLY A 207 -11.43 -27.63 -9.39
N ARG A 208 -11.34 -28.90 -9.87
CA ARG A 208 -12.51 -29.67 -10.26
C ARG A 208 -13.30 -30.13 -9.04
N VAL A 209 -14.61 -30.01 -9.08
CA VAL A 209 -15.50 -30.67 -8.14
C VAL A 209 -15.43 -32.18 -8.36
N LYS A 210 -15.52 -32.97 -7.27
CA LYS A 210 -15.50 -34.44 -7.33
C LYS A 210 -16.46 -34.95 -8.43
N GLY A 211 -15.91 -35.73 -9.35
CA GLY A 211 -16.64 -36.27 -10.50
C GLY A 211 -16.71 -35.36 -11.75
N SER A 212 -16.23 -34.13 -11.67
CA SER A 212 -16.13 -33.25 -12.84
C SER A 212 -14.98 -33.66 -13.75
N LYS A 213 -15.24 -33.68 -15.07
CA LYS A 213 -14.24 -33.90 -16.13
C LYS A 213 -13.79 -32.61 -16.81
N ASP A 214 -14.14 -31.44 -16.26
CA ASP A 214 -13.77 -30.14 -16.87
C ASP A 214 -12.25 -29.95 -16.81
N SER A 215 -11.62 -30.17 -17.96
CA SER A 215 -10.17 -29.98 -18.12
C SER A 215 -9.72 -28.53 -17.95
N ASN A 216 -10.64 -27.55 -18.06
CA ASN A 216 -10.30 -26.13 -17.84
C ASN A 216 -9.95 -25.84 -16.38
N LEU A 217 -10.43 -26.64 -15.45
CA LEU A 217 -10.17 -26.51 -14.02
C LEU A 217 -8.99 -27.36 -13.54
N TYR A 218 -8.24 -27.99 -14.47
CA TYR A 218 -7.06 -28.79 -14.13
C TYR A 218 -5.81 -28.21 -14.77
N PHE A 219 -4.77 -27.99 -13.97
CA PHE A 219 -3.47 -27.49 -14.39
C PHE A 219 -2.37 -28.43 -13.86
N SER A 220 -1.64 -29.06 -14.76
CA SER A 220 -0.53 -29.93 -14.41
C SER A 220 0.63 -29.11 -13.83
N ALA A 221 1.52 -29.75 -13.07
CA ALA A 221 2.81 -29.18 -12.74
C ALA A 221 3.67 -29.01 -14.01
N GLY A 222 4.64 -28.11 -13.95
CA GLY A 222 5.56 -27.85 -15.06
C GLY A 222 5.19 -26.66 -15.94
N LYS A 223 5.88 -26.56 -17.09
CA LYS A 223 5.74 -25.44 -18.04
C LYS A 223 4.44 -25.56 -18.82
N GLN A 224 3.67 -24.47 -18.88
CA GLN A 224 2.44 -24.38 -19.62
C GLN A 224 2.31 -23.01 -20.29
N HIS A 225 1.67 -22.98 -21.46
CA HIS A 225 1.24 -21.74 -22.10
C HIS A 225 -0.26 -21.54 -21.86
N LEU A 226 -0.63 -20.43 -21.21
CA LEU A 226 -2.00 -20.15 -20.82
C LEU A 226 -2.50 -18.86 -21.50
N LYS A 227 -3.66 -18.94 -22.15
CA LYS A 227 -4.41 -17.78 -22.63
C LYS A 227 -5.26 -17.18 -21.51
N GLY A 228 -5.84 -15.99 -21.76
CA GLY A 228 -6.49 -15.17 -20.75
C GLY A 228 -7.51 -15.89 -19.91
N TYR A 229 -8.45 -16.61 -20.52
CA TYR A 229 -9.49 -17.33 -19.78
C TYR A 229 -8.90 -18.41 -18.84
N ARG A 230 -7.96 -19.20 -19.33
CA ARG A 230 -7.30 -20.22 -18.52
C ARG A 230 -6.47 -19.61 -17.39
N THR A 231 -5.78 -18.50 -17.67
CA THR A 231 -5.01 -17.75 -16.67
C THR A 231 -5.93 -17.18 -15.58
N MET A 232 -7.08 -16.64 -15.96
CA MET A 232 -8.09 -16.13 -15.04
C MET A 232 -8.65 -17.25 -14.14
N LEU A 233 -8.98 -18.42 -14.70
CA LEU A 233 -9.41 -19.57 -13.91
C LEU A 233 -8.35 -19.97 -12.89
N LEU A 234 -7.09 -20.11 -13.31
CA LEU A 234 -5.97 -20.44 -12.43
C LEU A 234 -5.80 -19.43 -11.29
N ALA A 235 -5.89 -18.13 -11.58
CA ALA A 235 -5.77 -17.05 -10.57
C ALA A 235 -6.86 -17.09 -9.49
N ARG A 236 -8.01 -17.71 -9.77
CA ARG A 236 -9.16 -17.79 -8.87
C ARG A 236 -9.25 -19.09 -8.09
N MET A 237 -8.46 -20.09 -8.43
CA MET A 237 -8.50 -21.38 -7.76
C MET A 237 -7.94 -21.33 -6.35
N ARG A 238 -8.54 -22.11 -5.44
CA ARG A 238 -8.18 -22.21 -4.02
C ARG A 238 -8.11 -23.66 -3.56
N PRO A 239 -7.35 -24.53 -4.24
CA PRO A 239 -7.34 -25.96 -3.88
C PRO A 239 -6.83 -26.21 -2.46
N PHE A 240 -5.99 -25.32 -1.93
CA PHE A 240 -5.33 -25.46 -0.63
C PHE A 240 -5.37 -24.18 0.23
N GLY A 241 -6.31 -23.24 -0.06
CA GLY A 241 -6.50 -22.02 0.70
C GLY A 241 -6.00 -20.73 0.03
N ASP A 242 -6.13 -19.61 0.76
CA ASP A 242 -5.89 -18.29 0.21
C ASP A 242 -4.40 -17.96 0.04
N PHE A 243 -3.52 -18.48 0.88
CA PHE A 243 -2.07 -18.26 0.76
C PHE A 243 -1.51 -18.89 -0.52
N GLN A 244 -1.89 -20.14 -0.81
CA GLN A 244 -1.46 -20.80 -2.04
C GLN A 244 -2.04 -20.11 -3.28
N ARG A 245 -3.26 -19.58 -3.20
CA ARG A 245 -3.80 -18.72 -4.25
C ARG A 245 -2.91 -17.49 -4.49
N ALA A 246 -2.44 -16.83 -3.44
CA ALA A 246 -1.53 -15.69 -3.54
C ALA A 246 -0.20 -16.08 -4.20
N GLN A 247 0.36 -17.26 -3.88
CA GLN A 247 1.56 -17.79 -4.55
C GLN A 247 1.32 -18.01 -6.04
N VAL A 248 0.21 -18.64 -6.42
CA VAL A 248 -0.17 -18.84 -7.83
C VAL A 248 -0.36 -17.50 -8.55
N GLN A 249 -0.99 -16.52 -7.92
CA GLN A 249 -1.12 -15.17 -8.46
C GLN A 249 0.25 -14.50 -8.64
N ASN A 250 1.21 -14.70 -7.73
CA ASN A 250 2.58 -14.22 -7.90
C ASN A 250 3.25 -14.83 -9.14
N LEU A 251 3.12 -16.14 -9.35
CA LEU A 251 3.65 -16.82 -10.54
C LEU A 251 3.04 -16.26 -11.83
N ILE A 252 1.73 -15.99 -11.85
CA ILE A 252 1.04 -15.37 -12.98
C ILE A 252 1.59 -13.96 -13.25
N LEU A 253 1.72 -13.13 -12.21
CA LEU A 253 2.26 -11.78 -12.36
C LEU A 253 3.73 -11.77 -12.80
N GLN A 254 4.55 -12.71 -12.30
CA GLN A 254 5.92 -12.90 -12.79
C GLN A 254 5.96 -13.25 -14.26
N ALA A 255 5.07 -14.15 -14.72
CA ALA A 255 4.99 -14.53 -16.12
C ALA A 255 4.52 -13.35 -16.99
N LEU A 256 3.56 -12.56 -16.51
CA LEU A 256 3.11 -11.32 -17.18
C LEU A 256 4.25 -10.30 -17.26
N ALA A 257 4.94 -10.03 -16.16
CA ALA A 257 6.07 -9.10 -16.13
C ALA A 257 7.16 -9.51 -17.11
N LYS A 258 7.57 -10.78 -17.10
CA LYS A 258 8.54 -11.33 -18.08
C LYS A 258 8.08 -11.15 -19.51
N LYS A 259 6.78 -11.29 -19.79
CA LYS A 259 6.21 -11.10 -21.13
C LYS A 259 6.23 -9.62 -21.52
N MET A 260 5.81 -8.72 -20.62
CA MET A 260 5.74 -7.28 -20.87
C MET A 260 7.12 -6.64 -21.08
N LEU A 261 8.15 -7.12 -20.39
CA LEU A 261 9.52 -6.64 -20.54
C LEU A 261 10.22 -7.09 -21.85
N LYS A 262 9.59 -7.97 -22.66
CA LYS A 262 10.13 -8.31 -23.98
C LYS A 262 10.06 -7.08 -24.90
N ARG A 263 11.17 -6.72 -25.56
CA ARG A 263 11.23 -5.55 -26.45
C ARG A 263 10.11 -5.52 -27.49
N SER A 264 9.77 -6.68 -28.06
CA SER A 264 8.67 -6.81 -29.04
C SER A 264 7.29 -6.48 -28.49
N VAL A 265 7.11 -6.52 -27.16
CA VAL A 265 5.87 -6.18 -26.46
C VAL A 265 5.91 -4.74 -25.98
N LEU A 266 7.05 -4.26 -25.44
CA LEU A 266 7.22 -2.89 -24.98
C LEU A 266 6.82 -1.86 -26.04
N HIS A 267 7.19 -2.08 -27.29
CA HIS A 267 6.81 -1.18 -28.40
C HIS A 267 5.30 -1.12 -28.66
N LYS A 268 4.56 -2.18 -28.29
CA LYS A 268 3.10 -2.28 -28.48
C LYS A 268 2.31 -1.90 -27.23
N LEU A 269 2.97 -1.68 -26.08
CA LEU A 269 2.30 -1.34 -24.83
C LEU A 269 1.42 -0.10 -24.93
N PRO A 270 1.83 1.01 -25.58
CA PRO A 270 0.96 2.17 -25.74
C PRO A 270 -0.36 1.84 -26.47
N GLU A 271 -0.30 1.05 -27.55
CA GLU A 271 -1.49 0.61 -28.29
C GLU A 271 -2.37 -0.31 -27.45
N LEU A 272 -1.75 -1.22 -26.65
CA LEU A 272 -2.47 -2.13 -25.77
C LEU A 272 -3.15 -1.38 -24.61
N ILE A 273 -2.50 -0.37 -24.06
CA ILE A 273 -3.06 0.48 -23.00
C ILE A 273 -4.23 1.29 -23.57
N ASP A 274 -4.08 1.93 -24.73
CA ASP A 274 -5.14 2.69 -25.37
C ASP A 274 -6.35 1.82 -25.71
N ALA A 275 -6.12 0.63 -26.26
CA ALA A 275 -7.19 -0.34 -26.53
C ALA A 275 -7.88 -0.86 -25.25
N SER A 276 -7.26 -0.72 -24.09
CA SER A 276 -7.74 -1.22 -22.80
C SER A 276 -8.22 -0.11 -21.86
N LYS A 277 -8.11 1.17 -22.23
CA LYS A 277 -8.41 2.33 -21.36
C LYS A 277 -9.80 2.30 -20.74
N ASP A 278 -10.82 1.87 -21.50
CA ASP A 278 -12.20 1.75 -21.01
C ASP A 278 -12.41 0.50 -20.10
N SER A 279 -11.34 -0.24 -19.89
CA SER A 279 -11.35 -1.54 -19.20
C SER A 279 -10.43 -1.59 -17.99
N ILE A 280 -9.72 -0.51 -17.74
CA ILE A 280 -8.80 -0.32 -16.61
C ILE A 280 -9.21 0.97 -15.90
N GLN A 281 -9.34 0.91 -14.60
CA GLN A 281 -9.55 2.10 -13.76
C GLN A 281 -8.19 2.56 -13.23
N THR A 282 -7.78 3.78 -13.55
CA THR A 282 -6.49 4.34 -13.09
C THR A 282 -6.54 5.86 -13.10
N ASP A 283 -5.74 6.46 -12.23
CA ASP A 283 -5.42 7.89 -12.18
C ASP A 283 -4.04 8.20 -12.76
N ILE A 284 -3.30 7.18 -13.24
CA ILE A 284 -2.00 7.37 -13.92
C ILE A 284 -2.23 8.14 -15.22
N GLY A 285 -1.65 9.32 -15.29
CA GLY A 285 -1.70 10.17 -16.47
C GLY A 285 -0.69 9.78 -17.57
N VAL A 286 -0.67 10.57 -18.64
CA VAL A 286 0.23 10.33 -19.78
C VAL A 286 1.69 10.51 -19.39
N VAL A 287 1.99 11.45 -18.49
CA VAL A 287 3.36 11.74 -18.03
C VAL A 287 3.90 10.57 -17.22
N GLU A 288 3.17 10.15 -16.19
CA GLU A 288 3.54 9.02 -15.31
C GLU A 288 3.61 7.73 -16.12
N GLY A 289 2.67 7.50 -17.04
CA GLY A 289 2.68 6.37 -17.96
C GLY A 289 3.94 6.35 -18.85
N GLY A 290 4.36 7.52 -19.34
CA GLY A 290 5.62 7.69 -20.11
C GLY A 290 6.85 7.38 -19.26
N GLN A 291 6.90 7.83 -18.02
CA GLN A 291 7.98 7.56 -17.06
C GLN A 291 8.09 6.07 -16.76
N LEU A 292 6.97 5.40 -16.48
CA LEU A 292 6.89 3.96 -16.23
C LEU A 292 7.32 3.14 -17.46
N LEU A 293 6.91 3.54 -18.66
CA LEU A 293 7.30 2.88 -19.91
C LEU A 293 8.81 3.02 -20.19
N CYS A 294 9.36 4.22 -19.95
CA CYS A 294 10.80 4.46 -20.03
C CYS A 294 11.54 3.56 -19.03
N LEU A 295 11.12 3.53 -17.76
CA LEU A 295 11.73 2.68 -16.73
C LEU A 295 11.64 1.20 -17.11
N ALA A 296 10.51 0.73 -17.63
CA ALA A 296 10.31 -0.66 -18.06
C ALA A 296 11.36 -1.08 -19.12
N SER A 297 11.82 -0.16 -19.97
CA SER A 297 12.87 -0.43 -20.95
C SER A 297 14.26 -0.68 -20.34
N LYS A 298 14.47 -0.27 -19.10
CA LYS A 298 15.73 -0.40 -18.36
C LYS A 298 15.69 -1.56 -17.35
N LEU A 299 14.52 -2.11 -17.08
CA LEU A 299 14.31 -3.24 -16.17
C LEU A 299 14.58 -4.58 -16.87
N ASN A 300 14.95 -5.56 -16.08
CA ASN A 300 14.89 -6.97 -16.42
C ASN A 300 14.08 -7.73 -15.36
N ALA A 301 13.76 -8.99 -15.62
CA ALA A 301 12.92 -9.77 -14.71
C ALA A 301 13.50 -9.96 -13.30
N LYS A 302 14.81 -9.74 -13.11
CA LYS A 302 15.47 -9.86 -11.80
C LYS A 302 15.25 -8.61 -10.93
N ASN A 303 14.90 -7.49 -11.57
CA ASN A 303 14.59 -6.24 -10.87
C ASN A 303 13.12 -6.18 -10.38
N ILE A 304 12.34 -7.27 -10.58
CA ILE A 304 10.95 -7.33 -10.11
C ILE A 304 10.86 -8.39 -9.02
N GLU A 305 10.54 -7.93 -7.81
CA GLU A 305 10.44 -8.76 -6.62
C GLU A 305 9.01 -8.82 -6.09
N PHE A 306 8.59 -10.03 -5.69
CA PHE A 306 7.29 -10.27 -5.07
C PHE A 306 7.49 -10.56 -3.60
N VAL A 307 7.11 -9.58 -2.80
CA VAL A 307 7.23 -9.62 -1.35
C VAL A 307 5.91 -10.08 -0.74
N SER A 308 5.97 -10.91 0.27
CA SER A 308 4.80 -11.36 1.03
C SER A 308 5.08 -11.29 2.52
N PHE A 309 4.06 -10.99 3.29
CA PHE A 309 4.15 -11.14 4.74
C PHE A 309 4.35 -12.62 5.11
N PRO A 310 5.06 -12.95 6.19
CA PRO A 310 5.16 -14.32 6.69
C PRO A 310 3.76 -14.88 7.02
N GLU A 311 3.46 -16.11 6.57
CA GLU A 311 2.15 -16.72 6.83
C GLU A 311 1.88 -16.93 8.32
N THR A 312 2.94 -17.13 9.10
CA THR A 312 2.91 -17.41 10.54
C THR A 312 2.33 -16.27 11.39
N ILE A 313 2.33 -15.03 10.90
CA ILE A 313 1.76 -13.90 11.62
C ILE A 313 0.23 -13.84 11.53
N PHE A 314 -0.38 -14.61 10.61
CA PHE A 314 -1.82 -14.58 10.37
C PHE A 314 -2.53 -15.75 11.05
N LYS A 315 -3.74 -15.48 11.54
CA LYS A 315 -4.65 -16.48 12.12
C LYS A 315 -6.01 -16.39 11.44
N ASN A 316 -6.67 -17.52 11.30
CA ASN A 316 -8.06 -17.54 10.87
C ASN A 316 -8.97 -17.24 12.06
N GLY A 317 -9.87 -16.28 11.89
CA GLY A 317 -10.84 -15.87 12.90
C GLY A 317 -12.26 -15.76 12.34
N ARG A 318 -13.18 -15.35 13.19
CA ARG A 318 -14.56 -15.01 12.83
C ARG A 318 -14.99 -13.79 13.61
N VAL A 319 -15.77 -12.94 12.96
CA VAL A 319 -16.30 -11.71 13.56
C VAL A 319 -17.79 -11.58 13.23
N GLN A 320 -18.54 -10.92 14.11
CA GLN A 320 -19.88 -10.45 13.80
C GLN A 320 -19.77 -9.10 13.09
N ASP A 321 -19.79 -9.15 11.77
CA ASP A 321 -19.73 -7.98 10.90
C ASP A 321 -21.13 -7.35 10.77
N SER A 322 -21.21 -6.02 10.70
CA SER A 322 -22.48 -5.28 10.64
C SER A 322 -23.25 -5.53 9.33
N VAL A 323 -22.54 -5.87 8.24
CA VAL A 323 -23.11 -6.08 6.92
C VAL A 323 -23.18 -7.57 6.56
N LEU A 324 -22.10 -8.33 6.83
CA LEU A 324 -21.97 -9.74 6.45
C LEU A 324 -22.46 -10.71 7.53
N GLY A 325 -22.79 -10.23 8.74
CA GLY A 325 -23.10 -11.09 9.87
C GLY A 325 -21.90 -11.88 10.36
N ASN A 326 -22.07 -13.13 10.81
CA ASN A 326 -20.97 -13.96 11.29
C ASN A 326 -20.09 -14.44 10.12
N THR A 327 -18.98 -13.77 9.89
CA THR A 327 -18.09 -14.00 8.74
C THR A 327 -16.69 -14.43 9.14
N SER A 328 -16.03 -15.22 8.28
CA SER A 328 -14.62 -15.60 8.46
C SER A 328 -13.72 -14.44 8.09
N ILE A 329 -12.67 -14.22 8.87
CA ILE A 329 -11.68 -13.15 8.68
C ILE A 329 -10.27 -13.72 8.80
N VAL A 330 -9.30 -12.90 8.43
CA VAL A 330 -7.89 -13.09 8.76
C VAL A 330 -7.53 -12.07 9.85
N GLU A 331 -6.97 -12.55 10.94
CA GLU A 331 -6.51 -11.76 12.08
C GLU A 331 -4.99 -11.65 12.08
N VAL A 332 -4.48 -10.51 12.52
CA VAL A 332 -3.05 -10.24 12.66
C VAL A 332 -2.85 -9.06 13.62
N ASP A 333 -1.70 -8.99 14.26
CA ASP A 333 -1.30 -7.76 14.97
C ASP A 333 -0.97 -6.66 13.94
N PHE A 334 -1.75 -5.59 13.93
CA PHE A 334 -1.58 -4.47 13.00
C PHE A 334 -0.24 -3.74 13.18
N ASN A 335 0.34 -3.76 14.37
CA ASN A 335 1.66 -3.18 14.58
C ASN A 335 2.74 -3.92 13.80
N ILE A 336 2.63 -5.24 13.72
CA ILE A 336 3.51 -6.07 12.89
C ILE A 336 3.35 -5.67 11.42
N LEU A 337 2.12 -5.58 10.91
CA LEU A 337 1.89 -5.17 9.52
C LEU A 337 2.40 -3.75 9.24
N ARG A 338 2.26 -2.81 10.18
CA ARG A 338 2.79 -1.45 10.06
C ARG A 338 4.31 -1.44 9.93
N ILE A 339 5.02 -2.24 10.74
CA ILE A 339 6.47 -2.38 10.66
C ILE A 339 6.89 -2.90 9.28
N TYR A 340 6.26 -3.96 8.79
CA TYR A 340 6.54 -4.51 7.46
C TYR A 340 6.23 -3.50 6.35
N THR A 341 5.09 -2.81 6.42
CA THR A 341 4.71 -1.80 5.43
C THR A 341 5.67 -0.63 5.44
N GLN A 342 6.13 -0.18 6.62
CA GLN A 342 7.14 0.87 6.74
C GLN A 342 8.49 0.45 6.12
N LYS A 343 8.96 -0.78 6.40
CA LYS A 343 10.17 -1.33 5.76
C LYS A 343 10.01 -1.34 4.23
N PHE A 344 8.84 -1.74 3.73
CA PHE A 344 8.53 -1.74 2.30
C PHE A 344 8.56 -0.32 1.71
N ASN A 345 7.94 0.66 2.36
CA ASN A 345 7.97 2.06 1.92
C ASN A 345 9.41 2.59 1.82
N GLN A 346 10.30 2.18 2.73
CA GLN A 346 11.71 2.56 2.76
C GLN A 346 12.59 1.77 1.77
N GLY A 347 12.06 0.71 1.14
CA GLY A 347 12.84 -0.15 0.25
C GLY A 347 13.81 -1.09 0.98
N THR A 348 13.61 -1.31 2.28
CA THR A 348 14.41 -2.26 3.08
C THR A 348 13.94 -3.69 2.85
N GLN A 349 14.87 -4.64 2.77
CA GLN A 349 14.54 -6.05 2.57
C GLN A 349 13.76 -6.62 3.77
N PHE A 350 12.81 -7.51 3.47
CA PHE A 350 12.08 -8.29 4.46
C PHE A 350 12.91 -9.50 4.87
N GLU A 351 13.85 -9.31 5.78
CA GLU A 351 14.37 -10.47 6.51
C GLU A 351 13.36 -10.84 7.60
N PRO A 352 12.98 -12.12 7.74
CA PRO A 352 12.19 -12.56 8.88
C PRO A 352 13.02 -12.26 10.14
N GLU A 353 12.60 -11.30 10.95
CA GLU A 353 13.22 -11.11 12.26
C GLU A 353 12.89 -12.33 13.11
N GLU A 354 13.87 -13.19 13.37
CA GLU A 354 13.79 -14.33 14.28
C GLU A 354 13.37 -13.95 15.71
N GLY A 355 13.34 -12.65 16.05
CA GLY A 355 13.06 -12.14 17.39
C GLY A 355 11.61 -11.71 17.69
N LEU A 356 10.74 -11.55 16.70
CA LEU A 356 9.34 -11.11 16.94
C LEU A 356 8.38 -12.24 17.34
N MET A 357 8.84 -13.48 17.36
CA MET A 357 8.02 -14.67 17.63
C MET A 357 7.96 -15.09 19.11
N ASP A 358 8.74 -14.49 20.01
CA ASP A 358 8.91 -14.99 21.40
C ASP A 358 8.06 -14.25 22.46
N GLY A 359 7.03 -13.51 22.07
CA GLY A 359 6.23 -12.69 22.98
C GLY A 359 5.02 -13.36 23.65
N ASN A 360 4.54 -14.53 23.24
CA ASN A 360 3.35 -15.08 23.90
C ASN A 360 3.09 -16.59 23.67
N GLN A 361 3.99 -17.44 24.13
CA GLN A 361 3.66 -18.84 24.44
C GLN A 361 4.24 -19.22 25.82
N ARG A 362 3.48 -18.87 26.85
CA ARG A 362 3.45 -19.58 28.14
C ARG A 362 2.03 -19.59 28.69
#